data_f3cb949496584f2afa9b73adac2ca468
#
_entry.id   f3cb949496584f2afa9b73adac2ca468
#
_cell.length_a   1.000
_cell.length_b   1.000
_cell.length_c   1.000
_cell.angle_alpha   90.00
_cell.angle_beta   90.00
_cell.angle_gamma   90.00
#
_symmetry.space_group_name_H-M   'P 1'
#
loop_
_entity.id
_entity.type
_entity.pdbx_description
1 polymer ?
#
loop_
_entity_poly.entity_id
_entity_poly.type
_entity_poly.pdbx_seq_one_letter_code
_entity_poly.pdbx_strand_id
1 'polypeptide(L)'
;MVKKEKVVENVSFLFNKYTGKEKLEEQVNKFQSHMVELELDLKACRTKLERSAANEKKAVAAKQNAEESLKSFESRINTLEHELEKSKEKCSDQLSFHYVDNLSLGRMQAYISTLSSIRSPDARFLTLYVRNGASISGIFANEAVDRYIDANTLYLLEKIESQNGFVLFYDRENLINEVIIPPLPVELSKWNMGSNFNTEQLSSIISNELSVCILVAHAGESFVGYSLDSQHMDSHDLTRSNVKSKHGKGGFSQRRFERLRDEEIVHHAEKVRESLRDIITDPGQEFDYLVIGGDQNLANLIIKDIDLNIPTLYSNADIRIEKHPPEDVLKQIYLSRRYKL
;
A
#
# COMPACT_ATOMS: atom_id res chain seq x y z
N MET A 1 88.96 37.97 33.41
CA MET A 1 87.64 38.36 32.89
C MET A 1 86.46 37.69 33.59
N VAL A 2 86.52 36.42 33.93
CA VAL A 2 85.41 35.67 34.50
C VAL A 2 84.87 36.16 35.87
N LYS A 3 85.65 36.85 36.69
CA LYS A 3 85.18 37.40 37.99
C LYS A 3 84.29 38.65 37.87
N LYS A 4 84.42 39.46 36.83
CA LYS A 4 83.61 40.66 36.66
C LYS A 4 82.18 40.33 36.11
N GLU A 5 82.01 39.31 35.26
CA GLU A 5 80.72 38.90 34.76
C GLU A 5 79.86 38.32 35.87
N LYS A 6 80.38 37.48 36.72
CA LYS A 6 79.63 36.91 37.87
C LYS A 6 79.19 38.00 38.90
N VAL A 7 79.96 39.07 39.07
CA VAL A 7 79.57 40.17 39.97
C VAL A 7 78.47 40.98 39.34
N VAL A 8 78.51 41.25 38.04
CA VAL A 8 77.42 41.94 37.32
C VAL A 8 76.13 41.12 37.27
N GLU A 9 76.22 39.82 37.07
CA GLU A 9 75.05 38.92 37.14
C GLU A 9 74.41 38.87 38.55
N ASN A 10 75.25 38.76 39.60
CA ASN A 10 74.75 38.80 40.98
C ASN A 10 74.13 40.13 41.38
N VAL A 11 74.70 41.23 40.93
CA VAL A 11 74.15 42.57 41.17
C VAL A 11 72.87 42.78 40.40
N SER A 12 72.76 42.33 39.17
CA SER A 12 71.49 42.39 38.39
C SER A 12 70.41 41.47 38.99
N PHE A 13 70.75 40.30 39.49
CA PHE A 13 69.86 39.39 40.20
C PHE A 13 69.34 40.04 41.51
N LEU A 14 70.22 40.62 42.32
CA LEU A 14 69.83 41.34 43.55
C LEU A 14 68.95 42.55 43.24
N PHE A 15 69.28 43.32 42.22
CA PHE A 15 68.51 44.49 41.81
C PHE A 15 67.10 44.14 41.31
N ASN A 16 66.97 43.07 40.52
CA ASN A 16 65.71 42.57 40.07
C ASN A 16 64.85 41.97 41.23
N LYS A 17 65.47 41.34 42.23
CA LYS A 17 64.82 40.85 43.43
C LYS A 17 64.33 42.00 44.35
N TYR A 18 65.10 43.06 44.50
CA TYR A 18 64.72 44.25 45.33
C TYR A 18 63.71 45.18 44.62
N THR A 19 63.71 45.25 43.32
CA THR A 19 62.75 46.09 42.56
C THR A 19 61.41 45.43 42.34
N GLY A 20 61.19 44.20 42.79
CA GLY A 20 59.93 43.48 42.59
C GLY A 20 59.67 43.09 41.11
N LYS A 21 60.66 43.25 40.22
CA LYS A 21 60.53 43.00 38.78
C LYS A 21 60.22 41.56 38.49
N GLU A 22 60.80 40.65 39.23
CA GLU A 22 60.54 39.22 39.10
C GLU A 22 59.08 38.85 39.43
N LYS A 23 58.51 39.44 40.46
CA LYS A 23 57.09 39.27 40.80
C LYS A 23 56.15 39.87 39.74
N LEU A 24 56.60 41.00 39.16
CA LEU A 24 55.83 41.66 38.11
C LEU A 24 55.84 40.84 36.82
N GLU A 25 56.98 40.31 36.45
CA GLU A 25 57.11 39.41 35.29
C GLU A 25 56.26 38.09 35.47
N GLU A 26 56.28 37.51 36.68
CA GLU A 26 55.43 36.38 37.01
C GLU A 26 53.94 36.71 36.91
N GLN A 27 53.54 37.91 37.39
CA GLN A 27 52.14 38.35 37.24
C GLN A 27 51.76 38.59 35.78
N VAL A 28 52.63 39.24 34.99
CA VAL A 28 52.43 39.45 33.56
C VAL A 28 52.26 38.11 32.82
N ASN A 29 53.12 37.14 33.10
CA ASN A 29 53.03 35.80 32.51
C ASN A 29 51.71 35.09 32.90
N LYS A 30 51.29 35.22 34.16
CA LYS A 30 49.97 34.68 34.61
C LYS A 30 48.81 35.36 33.93
N PHE A 31 48.86 36.67 33.77
CA PHE A 31 47.82 37.40 33.04
C PHE A 31 47.82 37.05 31.55
N GLN A 32 48.97 36.89 30.93
CA GLN A 32 49.07 36.46 29.54
C GLN A 32 48.50 35.03 29.32
N SER A 33 48.86 34.10 30.22
CA SER A 33 48.27 32.73 30.14
C SER A 33 46.75 32.75 30.32
N HIS A 34 46.25 33.55 31.25
CA HIS A 34 44.81 33.70 31.47
C HIS A 34 44.10 34.39 30.31
N MET A 35 44.73 35.39 29.68
CA MET A 35 44.20 35.99 28.44
C MET A 35 44.08 34.96 27.31
N VAL A 36 45.07 34.11 27.10
CA VAL A 36 45.03 33.06 26.07
C VAL A 36 43.91 32.03 26.37
N GLU A 37 43.74 31.67 27.63
CA GLU A 37 42.65 30.79 28.06
C GLU A 37 41.27 31.41 27.80
N LEU A 38 41.08 32.67 28.16
CA LEU A 38 39.84 33.40 27.91
C LEU A 38 39.57 33.60 26.41
N GLU A 39 40.59 33.80 25.59
CA GLU A 39 40.44 33.89 24.13
C GLU A 39 39.98 32.53 23.52
N LEU A 40 40.53 31.41 24.01
CA LEU A 40 40.09 30.06 23.60
C LEU A 40 38.64 29.82 24.01
N ASP A 41 38.28 30.17 25.24
CA ASP A 41 36.91 30.02 25.72
C ASP A 41 35.92 30.91 24.93
N LEU A 42 36.30 32.12 24.63
CA LEU A 42 35.51 33.03 23.78
C LEU A 42 35.30 32.44 22.39
N LYS A 43 36.36 31.89 21.81
CA LYS A 43 36.26 31.22 20.48
C LYS A 43 35.34 30.00 20.54
N ALA A 44 35.46 29.17 21.59
CA ALA A 44 34.59 28.03 21.80
C ALA A 44 33.12 28.42 22.01
N CYS A 45 32.87 29.48 22.78
CA CYS A 45 31.52 30.06 22.95
C CYS A 45 30.92 30.58 21.64
N ARG A 46 31.71 31.30 20.84
CA ARG A 46 31.26 31.81 19.53
C ARG A 46 30.87 30.67 18.59
N THR A 47 31.69 29.63 18.51
CA THR A 47 31.38 28.47 17.66
C THR A 47 30.13 27.70 18.13
N LYS A 48 29.91 27.59 19.45
CA LYS A 48 28.68 27.01 20.00
C LYS A 48 27.45 27.88 19.65
N LEU A 49 27.58 29.19 19.77
CA LEU A 49 26.49 30.11 19.45
C LEU A 49 26.14 30.10 17.96
N GLU A 50 27.12 30.05 17.06
CA GLU A 50 26.90 29.91 15.62
C GLU A 50 26.19 28.60 15.27
N ARG A 51 26.61 27.48 15.88
CA ARG A 51 25.94 26.17 15.71
C ARG A 51 24.50 26.19 16.22
N SER A 52 24.27 26.81 17.39
CA SER A 52 22.94 26.95 17.95
C SER A 52 22.03 27.76 17.04
N ALA A 53 22.48 28.89 16.55
CA ALA A 53 21.74 29.75 15.62
C ALA A 53 21.45 29.05 14.28
N ALA A 54 22.41 28.28 13.78
CA ALA A 54 22.18 27.45 12.56
C ALA A 54 21.14 26.36 12.78
N ASN A 55 21.16 25.70 13.95
CA ASN A 55 20.18 24.67 14.30
C ASN A 55 18.80 25.29 14.50
N GLU A 56 18.70 26.45 15.13
CA GLU A 56 17.44 27.17 15.30
C GLU A 56 16.83 27.55 13.95
N LYS A 57 17.61 28.07 13.02
CA LYS A 57 17.14 28.37 11.65
C LYS A 57 16.61 27.11 10.94
N LYS A 58 17.30 25.98 11.08
CA LYS A 58 16.84 24.70 10.51
C LYS A 58 15.54 24.23 11.16
N ALA A 59 15.42 24.33 12.47
CA ALA A 59 14.23 23.95 13.20
C ALA A 59 13.02 24.82 12.83
N VAL A 60 13.21 26.14 12.67
CA VAL A 60 12.17 27.06 12.21
C VAL A 60 11.72 26.73 10.80
N ALA A 61 12.64 26.47 9.87
CA ALA A 61 12.29 26.08 8.51
C ALA A 61 11.55 24.74 8.47
N ALA A 62 11.98 23.76 9.24
CA ALA A 62 11.28 22.48 9.35
C ALA A 62 9.87 22.64 9.94
N LYS A 63 9.69 23.49 10.93
CA LYS A 63 8.39 23.82 11.51
C LYS A 63 7.47 24.47 10.47
N GLN A 64 7.95 25.44 9.71
CA GLN A 64 7.16 26.09 8.65
C GLN A 64 6.71 25.11 7.59
N ASN A 65 7.61 24.24 7.11
CA ASN A 65 7.26 23.21 6.14
C ASN A 65 6.20 22.21 6.68
N ALA A 66 6.31 21.86 7.96
CA ALA A 66 5.33 20.99 8.61
C ALA A 66 3.95 21.68 8.74
N GLU A 67 3.94 22.97 9.09
CA GLU A 67 2.69 23.77 9.18
C GLU A 67 2.03 23.95 7.81
N GLU A 68 2.80 24.16 6.74
CA GLU A 68 2.28 24.22 5.37
C GLU A 68 1.69 22.88 4.94
N SER A 69 2.37 21.78 5.25
CA SER A 69 1.87 20.42 4.98
C SER A 69 0.57 20.15 5.74
N LEU A 70 0.50 20.50 7.01
CA LEU A 70 -0.73 20.39 7.83
C LEU A 70 -1.89 21.16 7.20
N LYS A 71 -1.70 22.42 6.83
CA LYS A 71 -2.75 23.22 6.16
C LYS A 71 -3.23 22.59 4.84
N SER A 72 -2.29 22.02 4.08
CA SER A 72 -2.66 21.34 2.84
C SER A 72 -3.49 20.06 3.09
N PHE A 73 -3.15 19.29 4.13
CA PHE A 73 -3.92 18.11 4.53
C PHE A 73 -5.29 18.49 5.10
N GLU A 74 -5.38 19.51 5.93
CA GLU A 74 -6.66 20.02 6.45
C GLU A 74 -7.59 20.46 5.32
N SER A 75 -7.06 21.21 4.34
CA SER A 75 -7.82 21.60 3.16
C SER A 75 -8.32 20.38 2.37
N ARG A 76 -7.48 19.36 2.23
CA ARG A 76 -7.87 18.14 1.52
C ARG A 76 -8.90 17.31 2.28
N ILE A 77 -8.79 17.23 3.61
CA ILE A 77 -9.81 16.59 4.47
C ILE A 77 -11.16 17.28 4.31
N ASN A 78 -11.21 18.61 4.43
CA ASN A 78 -12.45 19.37 4.26
C ASN A 78 -13.07 19.18 2.88
N THR A 79 -12.24 19.10 1.82
CA THR A 79 -12.72 18.81 0.46
C THR A 79 -13.34 17.41 0.37
N LEU A 80 -12.66 16.42 0.91
CA LEU A 80 -13.15 15.02 0.91
C LEU A 80 -14.40 14.85 1.77
N GLU A 81 -14.49 15.53 2.91
CA GLU A 81 -15.68 15.53 3.76
C GLU A 81 -16.88 16.14 3.01
N HIS A 82 -16.67 17.25 2.30
CA HIS A 82 -17.72 17.87 1.50
C HIS A 82 -18.16 17.01 0.29
N GLU A 83 -17.20 16.34 -0.37
CA GLU A 83 -17.51 15.36 -1.42
C GLU A 83 -18.29 14.16 -0.86
N LEU A 84 -17.94 13.72 0.33
CA LEU A 84 -18.61 12.61 1.02
C LEU A 84 -20.03 13.00 1.46
N GLU A 85 -20.24 14.24 1.96
CA GLU A 85 -21.57 14.77 2.27
C GLU A 85 -22.43 14.88 1.00
N LYS A 86 -21.91 15.46 -0.07
CA LYS A 86 -22.61 15.53 -1.36
C LYS A 86 -22.95 14.15 -1.92
N SER A 87 -22.06 13.18 -1.72
CA SER A 87 -22.31 11.79 -2.11
C SER A 87 -23.41 11.16 -1.25
N LYS A 88 -23.43 11.42 0.06
CA LYS A 88 -24.50 10.98 0.95
C LYS A 88 -25.83 11.63 0.64
N GLU A 89 -25.88 12.94 0.36
CA GLU A 89 -27.10 13.63 -0.04
C GLU A 89 -27.67 13.10 -1.36
N LYS A 90 -26.80 12.74 -2.32
CA LYS A 90 -27.23 12.09 -3.57
C LYS A 90 -27.70 10.65 -3.37
N CYS A 91 -27.23 9.98 -2.31
CA CYS A 91 -27.62 8.60 -1.97
C CYS A 91 -28.88 8.53 -1.09
N SER A 92 -29.39 9.64 -0.55
CA SER A 92 -30.55 9.61 0.35
C SER A 92 -31.85 9.14 -0.29
N ASP A 93 -31.94 9.15 -1.64
CA ASP A 93 -33.08 8.62 -2.41
C ASP A 93 -32.74 7.39 -3.26
N GLN A 94 -31.51 6.87 -3.23
CA GLN A 94 -31.12 5.67 -3.97
C GLN A 94 -30.84 4.51 -3.01
N LEU A 95 -31.48 3.38 -3.27
CA LEU A 95 -31.16 2.11 -2.63
C LEU A 95 -29.65 1.84 -2.75
N SER A 96 -29.00 1.70 -1.63
CA SER A 96 -27.55 1.44 -1.53
C SER A 96 -27.25 0.35 -0.50
N PHE A 97 -26.11 -0.30 -0.63
CA PHE A 97 -25.66 -1.27 0.37
C PHE A 97 -25.37 -0.59 1.70
N HIS A 98 -25.85 -1.18 2.79
CA HIS A 98 -25.65 -0.62 4.13
C HIS A 98 -24.21 -0.62 4.60
N TYR A 99 -23.44 -1.65 4.17
CA TYR A 99 -22.07 -1.82 4.60
C TYR A 99 -21.27 -2.64 3.57
N VAL A 100 -20.01 -2.27 3.38
CA VAL A 100 -19.05 -3.00 2.54
C VAL A 100 -17.80 -3.31 3.35
N ASP A 101 -17.44 -4.57 3.42
CA ASP A 101 -16.26 -5.05 4.16
C ASP A 101 -15.41 -5.96 3.27
N ASN A 102 -14.09 -5.93 3.50
CA ASN A 102 -13.16 -6.85 2.88
C ASN A 102 -12.76 -7.91 3.90
N LEU A 103 -13.04 -9.15 3.56
CA LEU A 103 -12.72 -10.31 4.39
C LEU A 103 -11.45 -10.97 3.90
N SER A 104 -10.43 -11.06 4.76
CA SER A 104 -9.26 -11.91 4.50
C SER A 104 -9.65 -13.39 4.47
N LEU A 105 -8.79 -14.23 3.90
CA LEU A 105 -9.02 -15.66 3.76
C LEU A 105 -9.50 -16.31 5.09
N GLY A 106 -8.77 -16.09 6.18
CA GLY A 106 -9.12 -16.65 7.49
C GLY A 106 -10.46 -16.12 8.04
N ARG A 107 -10.75 -14.81 7.86
CA ARG A 107 -12.06 -14.23 8.24
C ARG A 107 -13.19 -14.80 7.39
N MET A 108 -12.94 -15.07 6.11
CA MET A 108 -13.91 -15.67 5.21
C MET A 108 -14.21 -17.13 5.57
N GLN A 109 -13.18 -17.90 5.92
CA GLN A 109 -13.36 -19.28 6.41
C GLN A 109 -14.18 -19.32 7.71
N ALA A 110 -13.89 -18.45 8.67
CA ALA A 110 -14.67 -18.31 9.90
C ALA A 110 -16.12 -17.90 9.62
N TYR A 111 -16.34 -17.00 8.66
CA TYR A 111 -17.68 -16.58 8.24
C TYR A 111 -18.47 -17.72 7.59
N ILE A 112 -17.86 -18.49 6.68
CA ILE A 112 -18.48 -19.68 6.08
C ILE A 112 -18.87 -20.69 7.16
N SER A 113 -17.99 -20.93 8.13
CA SER A 113 -18.27 -21.81 9.26
C SER A 113 -19.47 -21.33 10.09
N THR A 114 -19.57 -20.01 10.30
CA THR A 114 -20.72 -19.41 10.97
C THR A 114 -22.01 -19.61 10.16
N LEU A 115 -21.99 -19.30 8.86
CA LEU A 115 -23.16 -19.50 7.98
C LEU A 115 -23.62 -20.95 7.94
N SER A 116 -22.69 -21.90 7.87
CA SER A 116 -23.00 -23.33 7.83
C SER A 116 -23.60 -23.86 9.13
N SER A 117 -23.39 -23.16 10.25
CA SER A 117 -23.95 -23.52 11.56
C SER A 117 -25.35 -22.99 11.79
N ILE A 118 -25.79 -22.00 11.03
CA ILE A 118 -27.12 -21.38 11.18
C ILE A 118 -28.18 -22.32 10.61
N ARG A 119 -29.21 -22.57 11.39
CA ARG A 119 -30.33 -23.43 10.99
C ARG A 119 -31.67 -22.78 11.34
N SER A 120 -32.64 -22.97 10.48
CA SER A 120 -34.03 -22.62 10.71
C SER A 120 -34.91 -23.91 10.68
N PRO A 121 -35.92 -23.98 11.53
CA PRO A 121 -36.89 -25.06 11.43
C PRO A 121 -37.64 -25.04 10.09
N ASP A 122 -37.79 -23.85 9.51
CA ASP A 122 -38.44 -23.65 8.22
C ASP A 122 -37.38 -23.54 7.12
N ALA A 123 -37.70 -24.03 5.90
CA ALA A 123 -36.81 -23.93 4.74
C ALA A 123 -36.88 -22.53 4.13
N ARG A 124 -36.39 -21.51 4.87
CA ARG A 124 -36.51 -20.09 4.48
C ARG A 124 -35.19 -19.42 4.01
N PHE A 125 -34.06 -20.11 4.17
CA PHE A 125 -32.77 -19.57 3.77
C PHE A 125 -32.52 -19.81 2.30
N LEU A 126 -32.38 -18.72 1.56
CA LEU A 126 -32.02 -18.73 0.14
C LEU A 126 -30.50 -18.54 0.00
N THR A 127 -29.89 -19.43 -0.80
CA THR A 127 -28.54 -19.24 -1.30
C THR A 127 -28.58 -19.17 -2.82
N LEU A 128 -28.03 -18.12 -3.40
CA LEU A 128 -27.95 -17.91 -4.83
C LEU A 128 -26.51 -17.68 -5.26
N TYR A 129 -25.97 -18.55 -6.10
CA TYR A 129 -24.68 -18.41 -6.77
C TYR A 129 -24.92 -17.86 -8.17
N VAL A 130 -24.25 -16.75 -8.49
CA VAL A 130 -24.34 -16.11 -9.80
C VAL A 130 -22.95 -16.03 -10.42
N ARG A 131 -22.76 -16.75 -11.52
CA ARG A 131 -21.54 -16.65 -12.33
C ARG A 131 -21.50 -15.32 -13.07
N ASN A 132 -20.30 -14.84 -13.38
CA ASN A 132 -20.13 -13.67 -14.24
C ASN A 132 -20.93 -13.78 -15.54
N GLY A 133 -21.70 -12.74 -15.87
CA GLY A 133 -22.55 -12.66 -17.07
C GLY A 133 -23.85 -13.47 -17.00
N ALA A 134 -24.12 -14.18 -15.91
CA ALA A 134 -25.38 -14.90 -15.75
C ALA A 134 -26.52 -13.98 -15.29
N SER A 135 -27.70 -14.11 -15.92
CA SER A 135 -28.91 -13.40 -15.50
C SER A 135 -29.54 -14.08 -14.28
N ILE A 136 -29.87 -13.29 -13.24
CA ILE A 136 -30.57 -13.82 -12.05
C ILE A 136 -31.86 -14.48 -12.43
N SER A 137 -32.67 -13.84 -13.29
CA SER A 137 -33.94 -14.40 -13.78
C SER A 137 -33.75 -15.73 -14.50
N GLY A 138 -32.65 -15.87 -15.27
CA GLY A 138 -32.32 -17.12 -15.98
C GLY A 138 -31.97 -18.29 -15.04
N ILE A 139 -31.41 -17.99 -13.86
CA ILE A 139 -31.03 -19.03 -12.88
C ILE A 139 -32.27 -19.66 -12.24
N PHE A 140 -33.32 -18.88 -12.03
CA PHE A 140 -34.59 -19.36 -11.49
C PHE A 140 -35.48 -20.10 -12.53
N ALA A 141 -35.03 -20.13 -13.79
CA ALA A 141 -35.66 -20.81 -14.90
C ALA A 141 -37.15 -20.46 -15.08
N ASN A 142 -38.07 -21.25 -14.51
CA ASN A 142 -39.50 -21.05 -14.64
C ASN A 142 -40.17 -20.50 -13.38
N GLU A 143 -39.41 -20.16 -12.37
CA GLU A 143 -39.95 -19.68 -11.11
C GLU A 143 -39.84 -18.15 -11.04
N ALA A 144 -40.88 -17.53 -10.51
CA ALA A 144 -40.91 -16.07 -10.34
C ALA A 144 -39.96 -15.68 -9.19
N VAL A 145 -38.88 -14.96 -9.49
CA VAL A 145 -37.82 -14.52 -8.54
C VAL A 145 -38.42 -13.71 -7.39
N ASP A 146 -39.47 -12.91 -7.65
CA ASP A 146 -40.14 -12.06 -6.67
C ASP A 146 -40.76 -12.82 -5.51
N ARG A 147 -40.96 -14.13 -5.68
CA ARG A 147 -41.42 -15.00 -4.57
C ARG A 147 -40.34 -15.25 -3.53
N TYR A 148 -39.09 -15.12 -3.91
CA TYR A 148 -37.92 -15.51 -3.09
C TYR A 148 -37.13 -14.30 -2.62
N ILE A 149 -36.99 -13.28 -3.47
CA ILE A 149 -36.17 -12.10 -3.23
C ILE A 149 -37.06 -10.86 -3.43
N ASP A 150 -36.97 -9.89 -2.54
CA ASP A 150 -37.69 -8.63 -2.67
C ASP A 150 -37.12 -7.76 -3.81
N ALA A 151 -37.97 -6.86 -4.34
CA ALA A 151 -37.62 -6.02 -5.49
C ALA A 151 -36.43 -5.09 -5.22
N ASN A 152 -36.27 -4.61 -3.99
CA ASN A 152 -35.15 -3.73 -3.61
C ASN A 152 -33.83 -4.48 -3.63
N THR A 153 -33.83 -5.68 -3.07
CA THR A 153 -32.67 -6.58 -3.10
C THR A 153 -32.29 -6.93 -4.55
N LEU A 154 -33.28 -7.31 -5.39
CA LEU A 154 -33.01 -7.60 -6.82
C LEU A 154 -32.37 -6.42 -7.54
N TYR A 155 -32.90 -5.21 -7.35
CA TYR A 155 -32.32 -4.01 -7.94
C TYR A 155 -30.88 -3.76 -7.49
N LEU A 156 -30.53 -4.03 -6.22
CA LEU A 156 -29.14 -3.92 -5.73
C LEU A 156 -28.24 -5.00 -6.33
N LEU A 157 -28.74 -6.23 -6.49
CA LEU A 157 -27.97 -7.33 -7.09
C LEU A 157 -27.61 -7.06 -8.55
N GLU A 158 -28.54 -6.46 -9.32
CA GLU A 158 -28.32 -6.09 -10.73
C GLU A 158 -27.25 -5.02 -10.90
N LYS A 159 -26.96 -4.23 -9.85
CA LYS A 159 -25.87 -3.24 -9.85
C LYS A 159 -24.50 -3.82 -9.55
N ILE A 160 -24.41 -5.09 -9.16
CA ILE A 160 -23.14 -5.73 -8.84
C ILE A 160 -22.44 -6.14 -10.13
N GLU A 161 -21.41 -5.40 -10.48
CA GLU A 161 -20.48 -5.77 -11.55
C GLU A 161 -19.28 -6.49 -10.93
N SER A 162 -19.16 -7.79 -11.22
CA SER A 162 -18.03 -8.60 -10.74
C SER A 162 -17.62 -9.63 -11.78
N GLN A 163 -16.32 -9.65 -12.12
CA GLN A 163 -15.75 -10.67 -12.99
C GLN A 163 -15.77 -12.07 -12.34
N ASN A 164 -15.77 -12.11 -11.01
CA ASN A 164 -15.81 -13.36 -10.26
C ASN A 164 -17.24 -13.86 -9.99
N GLY A 165 -18.28 -13.09 -10.41
CA GLY A 165 -19.63 -13.37 -9.98
C GLY A 165 -19.83 -13.03 -8.50
N PHE A 166 -20.92 -13.51 -7.91
CA PHE A 166 -21.21 -13.29 -6.50
C PHE A 166 -22.08 -14.42 -5.90
N VAL A 167 -22.17 -14.42 -4.58
CA VAL A 167 -23.02 -15.32 -3.80
C VAL A 167 -23.93 -14.50 -2.90
N LEU A 168 -25.24 -14.71 -2.97
CA LEU A 168 -26.23 -14.11 -2.09
C LEU A 168 -26.63 -15.12 -1.00
N PHE A 169 -26.57 -14.70 0.24
CA PHE A 169 -27.17 -15.34 1.40
C PHE A 169 -28.33 -14.47 1.87
N TYR A 170 -29.56 -14.98 1.75
CA TYR A 170 -30.74 -14.17 1.95
C TYR A 170 -31.78 -14.86 2.83
N ASP A 171 -32.33 -14.12 3.78
CA ASP A 171 -33.42 -14.50 4.63
C ASP A 171 -34.48 -13.39 4.66
N ARG A 172 -35.73 -13.70 4.30
CA ARG A 172 -36.84 -12.74 4.32
C ARG A 172 -37.13 -12.12 5.69
N GLU A 173 -36.77 -12.78 6.77
CA GLU A 173 -36.87 -12.24 8.14
C GLU A 173 -35.67 -11.40 8.54
N ASN A 174 -34.77 -11.07 7.59
CA ASN A 174 -33.62 -10.21 7.79
C ASN A 174 -32.59 -10.69 8.83
N LEU A 175 -32.50 -12.01 9.05
CA LEU A 175 -31.43 -12.53 9.89
C LEU A 175 -30.04 -12.34 9.23
N ILE A 176 -29.95 -12.71 7.95
CA ILE A 176 -28.75 -12.51 7.13
C ILE A 176 -29.19 -12.17 5.71
N ASN A 177 -28.78 -10.97 5.27
CA ASN A 177 -28.98 -10.49 3.91
C ASN A 177 -27.66 -9.91 3.43
N GLU A 178 -26.82 -10.76 2.84
CA GLU A 178 -25.46 -10.41 2.47
C GLU A 178 -25.06 -10.98 1.12
N VAL A 179 -24.29 -10.20 0.38
CA VAL A 179 -23.67 -10.59 -0.89
C VAL A 179 -22.17 -10.71 -0.70
N ILE A 180 -21.62 -11.82 -1.16
CA ILE A 180 -20.18 -12.08 -1.15
C ILE A 180 -19.67 -12.13 -2.58
N ILE A 181 -18.69 -11.30 -2.89
CA ILE A 181 -17.87 -11.47 -4.08
C ILE A 181 -16.63 -12.26 -3.66
N PRO A 182 -16.47 -13.51 -4.11
CA PRO A 182 -15.31 -14.31 -3.76
C PRO A 182 -14.06 -13.85 -4.51
N PRO A 183 -12.85 -14.22 -4.05
CA PRO A 183 -11.60 -13.84 -4.68
C PRO A 183 -11.41 -14.50 -6.07
N LEU A 184 -12.00 -15.68 -6.27
CA LEU A 184 -11.93 -16.45 -7.50
C LEU A 184 -13.35 -16.70 -8.05
N PRO A 185 -13.49 -17.02 -9.34
CA PRO A 185 -14.78 -17.07 -9.99
C PRO A 185 -15.74 -18.13 -9.42
N VAL A 186 -17.03 -17.76 -9.39
CA VAL A 186 -18.13 -18.71 -9.19
C VAL A 186 -18.25 -19.58 -10.45
N GLU A 187 -18.07 -20.87 -10.31
CA GLU A 187 -18.07 -21.82 -11.43
C GLU A 187 -19.48 -22.06 -12.00
N LEU A 188 -20.43 -22.31 -11.11
CA LEU A 188 -21.78 -22.70 -11.46
C LEU A 188 -22.82 -21.77 -10.85
N SER A 189 -23.70 -21.23 -11.71
CA SER A 189 -24.89 -20.52 -11.26
C SER A 189 -25.92 -21.53 -10.77
N LYS A 190 -26.33 -21.42 -9.51
CA LYS A 190 -27.36 -22.25 -8.91
C LYS A 190 -28.03 -21.53 -7.75
N TRP A 191 -29.26 -21.91 -7.48
CA TRP A 191 -29.93 -21.45 -6.27
C TRP A 191 -30.45 -22.62 -5.44
N ASN A 192 -30.60 -22.42 -4.18
CA ASN A 192 -31.14 -23.39 -3.24
C ASN A 192 -31.90 -22.68 -2.13
N MET A 193 -33.02 -23.25 -1.74
CA MET A 193 -33.77 -22.81 -0.57
C MET A 193 -33.86 -23.96 0.43
N GLY A 194 -33.54 -23.69 1.68
CA GLY A 194 -33.45 -24.76 2.68
C GLY A 194 -33.47 -24.24 4.13
N SER A 195 -33.35 -25.17 5.06
CA SER A 195 -33.23 -24.90 6.50
C SER A 195 -31.86 -24.41 6.92
N ASN A 196 -30.89 -24.41 6.01
CA ASN A 196 -29.52 -23.91 6.17
C ASN A 196 -29.04 -23.30 4.85
N PHE A 197 -28.06 -22.42 4.93
CA PHE A 197 -27.39 -21.88 3.75
C PHE A 197 -26.52 -22.96 3.09
N ASN A 198 -26.52 -23.00 1.76
CA ASN A 198 -25.60 -23.85 0.99
C ASN A 198 -24.28 -23.12 0.79
N THR A 199 -23.27 -23.47 1.57
CA THR A 199 -21.93 -22.87 1.52
C THR A 199 -20.90 -23.72 0.77
N GLU A 200 -21.28 -24.87 0.20
CA GLU A 200 -20.35 -25.83 -0.38
C GLU A 200 -19.45 -25.24 -1.47
N GLN A 201 -20.05 -24.61 -2.49
CA GLN A 201 -19.27 -24.05 -3.60
C GLN A 201 -18.38 -22.90 -3.13
N LEU A 202 -18.85 -22.04 -2.21
CA LEU A 202 -18.05 -20.96 -1.65
C LEU A 202 -16.90 -21.52 -0.78
N SER A 203 -17.18 -22.56 0.00
CA SER A 203 -16.15 -23.26 0.77
C SER A 203 -15.09 -23.89 -0.15
N SER A 204 -15.50 -24.48 -1.27
CA SER A 204 -14.57 -25.02 -2.27
C SER A 204 -13.68 -23.92 -2.86
N ILE A 205 -14.25 -22.78 -3.27
CA ILE A 205 -13.48 -21.64 -3.81
C ILE A 205 -12.44 -21.12 -2.80
N ILE A 206 -12.77 -21.14 -1.50
CA ILE A 206 -11.90 -20.60 -0.44
C ILE A 206 -10.88 -21.63 0.08
N SER A 207 -11.20 -22.92 0.00
CA SER A 207 -10.39 -24.02 0.55
C SER A 207 -9.57 -24.76 -0.50
N ASN A 208 -9.86 -24.58 -1.79
CA ASN A 208 -9.12 -25.25 -2.85
C ASN A 208 -7.71 -24.68 -2.95
N GLU A 209 -6.77 -25.59 -3.03
CA GLU A 209 -5.39 -25.33 -3.40
C GLU A 209 -5.34 -25.05 -4.90
N LEU A 210 -5.78 -23.83 -5.29
CA LEU A 210 -5.72 -23.40 -6.68
C LEU A 210 -4.35 -22.78 -6.95
N SER A 211 -3.72 -23.23 -8.04
CA SER A 211 -2.47 -22.65 -8.49
C SER A 211 -2.74 -21.36 -9.24
N VAL A 212 -2.16 -20.26 -8.73
CA VAL A 212 -2.33 -18.95 -9.34
C VAL A 212 -0.98 -18.35 -9.73
N CYS A 213 -0.90 -17.91 -10.98
CA CYS A 213 0.16 -17.01 -11.42
C CYS A 213 -0.30 -15.56 -11.18
N ILE A 214 0.60 -14.68 -10.76
CA ILE A 214 0.28 -13.33 -10.30
C ILE A 214 1.15 -12.33 -11.04
N LEU A 215 0.51 -11.30 -11.60
CA LEU A 215 1.16 -10.14 -12.17
C LEU A 215 0.63 -8.87 -11.49
N VAL A 216 1.48 -8.12 -10.80
CA VAL A 216 1.13 -6.76 -10.33
C VAL A 216 1.98 -5.76 -11.09
N ALA A 217 1.34 -5.02 -11.99
CA ALA A 217 2.02 -4.13 -12.93
C ALA A 217 2.03 -2.68 -12.42
N HIS A 218 3.24 -2.13 -12.22
CA HIS A 218 3.45 -0.71 -11.95
C HIS A 218 4.59 -0.17 -12.78
N ALA A 219 4.47 1.06 -13.27
CA ALA A 219 5.53 1.70 -14.03
C ALA A 219 6.79 1.86 -13.16
N GLY A 220 7.85 1.13 -13.52
CA GLY A 220 9.15 1.14 -12.83
C GLY A 220 9.35 0.04 -11.79
N GLU A 221 8.29 -0.59 -11.28
CA GLU A 221 8.38 -1.73 -10.38
C GLU A 221 7.18 -2.65 -10.60
N SER A 222 7.40 -3.83 -11.15
CA SER A 222 6.36 -4.84 -11.37
C SER A 222 6.75 -6.15 -10.69
N PHE A 223 5.73 -6.85 -10.21
CA PHE A 223 5.86 -8.12 -9.54
C PHE A 223 5.27 -9.24 -10.38
N VAL A 224 6.00 -10.32 -10.49
CA VAL A 224 5.52 -11.57 -11.05
C VAL A 224 5.81 -12.67 -10.03
N GLY A 225 4.85 -13.54 -9.80
CA GLY A 225 5.04 -14.65 -8.87
C GLY A 225 3.99 -15.70 -9.05
N TYR A 226 4.08 -16.79 -8.31
CA TYR A 226 3.03 -17.80 -8.27
C TYR A 226 2.88 -18.42 -6.88
N SER A 227 1.70 -18.95 -6.67
CA SER A 227 1.33 -19.72 -5.48
C SER A 227 0.60 -20.97 -5.92
N LEU A 228 1.00 -22.11 -5.38
CA LEU A 228 0.34 -23.41 -5.56
C LEU A 228 -0.71 -23.66 -4.48
N ASP A 229 -0.65 -22.89 -3.40
CA ASP A 229 -1.67 -22.87 -2.35
C ASP A 229 -2.11 -21.41 -2.11
N SER A 230 -3.19 -21.16 -1.45
CA SER A 230 -3.66 -19.81 -1.14
C SER A 230 -2.92 -19.15 0.03
N GLN A 231 -1.87 -19.75 0.56
CA GLN A 231 -1.23 -19.36 1.82
C GLN A 231 0.20 -18.89 1.64
N HIS A 232 0.97 -19.47 0.71
CA HIS A 232 2.39 -19.25 0.52
C HIS A 232 2.70 -18.78 -0.89
N MET A 233 3.69 -17.90 -1.01
CA MET A 233 4.26 -17.53 -2.29
C MET A 233 5.43 -18.49 -2.59
N ASP A 234 5.24 -19.40 -3.56
CA ASP A 234 6.24 -20.41 -3.89
C ASP A 234 7.46 -19.80 -4.59
N SER A 235 7.23 -18.85 -5.50
CA SER A 235 8.29 -18.09 -6.15
C SER A 235 7.81 -16.72 -6.57
N HIS A 236 8.73 -15.78 -6.66
CA HIS A 236 8.44 -14.44 -7.16
C HIS A 236 9.68 -13.77 -7.75
N ASP A 237 9.45 -12.86 -8.67
CA ASP A 237 10.43 -11.94 -9.23
C ASP A 237 9.94 -10.50 -9.15
N LEU A 238 10.82 -9.58 -8.81
CA LEU A 238 10.55 -8.16 -8.72
C LEU A 238 11.38 -7.41 -9.76
N THR A 239 10.77 -7.10 -10.88
CA THR A 239 11.40 -6.35 -11.95
C THR A 239 11.38 -4.86 -11.66
N ARG A 240 12.56 -4.25 -11.57
CA ARG A 240 12.73 -2.80 -11.38
C ARG A 240 13.36 -2.14 -12.60
N SER A 241 12.84 -0.97 -12.96
CA SER A 241 13.36 -0.13 -14.03
C SER A 241 13.28 1.35 -13.65
N ASN A 242 14.22 2.14 -14.12
CA ASN A 242 14.23 3.58 -13.86
C ASN A 242 13.25 4.30 -14.82
N VAL A 243 11.96 4.28 -14.48
CA VAL A 243 10.91 5.00 -15.20
C VAL A 243 10.72 6.38 -14.59
N LYS A 244 10.90 7.43 -15.40
CA LYS A 244 10.75 8.81 -14.94
C LYS A 244 9.34 9.11 -14.47
N SER A 245 9.24 9.91 -13.40
CA SER A 245 7.94 10.36 -12.88
C SER A 245 7.23 11.29 -13.88
N LYS A 246 5.89 11.33 -13.82
CA LYS A 246 5.08 12.27 -14.61
C LYS A 246 5.40 13.72 -14.21
N HIS A 247 5.94 14.51 -15.12
CA HIS A 247 6.15 15.94 -14.90
C HIS A 247 4.91 16.73 -15.31
N GLY A 248 4.28 17.44 -14.35
CA GLY A 248 3.08 18.26 -14.58
C GLY A 248 3.34 19.68 -15.07
N LYS A 249 4.61 20.09 -15.33
CA LYS A 249 4.92 21.44 -15.81
C LYS A 249 4.97 21.44 -17.34
N GLY A 250 3.96 22.04 -17.97
CA GLY A 250 3.88 22.21 -19.43
C GLY A 250 5.06 23.01 -20.02
N GLY A 251 5.45 22.66 -21.25
CA GLY A 251 6.49 23.34 -22.02
C GLY A 251 6.91 22.55 -23.26
N PHE A 252 7.68 23.17 -24.15
CA PHE A 252 8.17 22.56 -25.40
C PHE A 252 8.92 21.23 -25.19
N SER A 253 9.53 21.03 -24.01
CA SER A 253 10.23 19.79 -23.65
C SER A 253 9.30 18.65 -23.22
N GLN A 254 8.03 18.90 -22.92
CA GLN A 254 7.11 17.92 -22.35
C GLN A 254 6.92 16.71 -23.27
N ARG A 255 6.68 16.92 -24.57
CA ARG A 255 6.51 15.83 -25.54
C ARG A 255 7.73 14.91 -25.65
N ARG A 256 8.95 15.47 -25.51
CA ARG A 256 10.16 14.67 -25.51
C ARG A 256 10.28 13.81 -24.24
N PHE A 257 9.92 14.38 -23.08
CA PHE A 257 9.94 13.63 -21.82
C PHE A 257 8.86 12.54 -21.80
N GLU A 258 7.67 12.82 -22.32
CA GLU A 258 6.60 11.83 -22.44
C GLU A 258 7.04 10.66 -23.32
N ARG A 259 7.61 10.94 -24.50
CA ARG A 259 8.10 9.89 -25.39
C ARG A 259 9.20 9.04 -24.75
N LEU A 260 10.18 9.66 -24.08
CA LEU A 260 11.22 8.93 -23.36
C LEU A 260 10.65 8.05 -22.24
N ARG A 261 9.65 8.58 -21.53
CA ARG A 261 8.96 7.82 -20.49
C ARG A 261 8.19 6.63 -21.07
N ASP A 262 7.52 6.81 -22.19
CA ASP A 262 6.81 5.73 -22.88
C ASP A 262 7.78 4.66 -23.38
N GLU A 263 8.95 5.04 -23.93
CA GLU A 263 10.02 4.11 -24.28
C GLU A 263 10.55 3.34 -23.04
N GLU A 264 10.73 4.02 -21.90
CA GLU A 264 11.14 3.40 -20.63
C GLU A 264 10.07 2.41 -20.13
N ILE A 265 8.77 2.74 -20.27
CA ILE A 265 7.65 1.85 -19.91
C ILE A 265 7.61 0.61 -20.79
N VAL A 266 7.80 0.75 -22.10
CA VAL A 266 7.85 -0.39 -23.03
C VAL A 266 9.02 -1.32 -22.67
N HIS A 267 10.20 -0.76 -22.42
CA HIS A 267 11.35 -1.57 -22.01
C HIS A 267 11.15 -2.26 -20.66
N HIS A 268 10.47 -1.59 -19.72
CA HIS A 268 10.07 -2.21 -18.46
C HIS A 268 9.10 -3.38 -18.70
N ALA A 269 8.08 -3.17 -19.53
CA ALA A 269 7.11 -4.20 -19.90
C ALA A 269 7.76 -5.43 -20.55
N GLU A 270 8.77 -5.23 -21.40
CA GLU A 270 9.52 -6.34 -22.02
C GLU A 270 10.24 -7.20 -20.97
N LYS A 271 10.91 -6.59 -20.00
CA LYS A 271 11.59 -7.32 -18.93
C LYS A 271 10.60 -8.14 -18.08
N VAL A 272 9.47 -7.50 -17.71
CA VAL A 272 8.42 -8.18 -16.93
C VAL A 272 7.80 -9.33 -17.72
N ARG A 273 7.63 -9.14 -19.03
CA ARG A 273 7.14 -10.17 -19.95
C ARG A 273 8.04 -11.40 -19.98
N GLU A 274 9.37 -11.21 -19.99
CA GLU A 274 10.33 -12.31 -19.93
C GLU A 274 10.15 -13.10 -18.62
N SER A 275 10.15 -12.44 -17.46
CA SER A 275 9.92 -13.09 -16.17
C SER A 275 8.58 -13.82 -16.11
N LEU A 276 7.50 -13.22 -16.63
CA LEU A 276 6.19 -13.85 -16.65
C LEU A 276 6.16 -15.07 -17.59
N ARG A 277 6.81 -14.97 -18.75
CA ARG A 277 6.90 -16.08 -19.70
C ARG A 277 7.67 -17.26 -19.12
N ASP A 278 8.78 -17.01 -18.45
CA ASP A 278 9.59 -18.06 -17.82
C ASP A 278 8.78 -18.86 -16.79
N ILE A 279 7.92 -18.18 -16.01
CA ILE A 279 7.04 -18.83 -15.04
C ILE A 279 5.93 -19.64 -15.76
N ILE A 280 5.26 -19.06 -16.76
CA ILE A 280 4.12 -19.70 -17.43
C ILE A 280 4.56 -20.87 -18.33
N THR A 281 5.75 -20.81 -18.89
CA THR A 281 6.25 -21.87 -19.80
C THR A 281 7.04 -22.96 -19.09
N ASP A 282 7.19 -22.90 -17.79
CA ASP A 282 7.80 -23.99 -17.01
C ASP A 282 6.94 -25.26 -17.11
N PRO A 283 7.46 -26.34 -17.75
CA PRO A 283 6.68 -27.55 -18.00
C PRO A 283 6.29 -28.31 -16.72
N GLY A 284 6.85 -27.95 -15.59
CA GLY A 284 6.53 -28.53 -14.29
C GLY A 284 5.36 -27.85 -13.57
N GLN A 285 4.75 -26.81 -14.14
CA GLN A 285 3.75 -25.99 -13.47
C GLN A 285 2.52 -25.78 -14.35
N GLU A 286 1.35 -26.06 -13.79
CA GLU A 286 0.05 -25.74 -14.38
C GLU A 286 -0.65 -24.75 -13.47
N PHE A 287 -1.19 -23.68 -14.05
CA PHE A 287 -1.90 -22.64 -13.32
C PHE A 287 -3.37 -22.63 -13.70
N ASP A 288 -4.23 -22.56 -12.68
CA ASP A 288 -5.68 -22.43 -12.87
C ASP A 288 -6.07 -21.03 -13.33
N TYR A 289 -5.35 -20.01 -12.83
CA TYR A 289 -5.61 -18.60 -13.16
C TYR A 289 -4.33 -17.76 -13.22
N LEU A 290 -4.35 -16.77 -14.13
CA LEU A 290 -3.46 -15.60 -14.09
C LEU A 290 -4.20 -14.43 -13.45
N VAL A 291 -3.76 -13.98 -12.26
CA VAL A 291 -4.35 -12.85 -11.57
C VAL A 291 -3.52 -11.59 -11.83
N ILE A 292 -4.18 -10.57 -12.36
CA ILE A 292 -3.56 -9.30 -12.76
C ILE A 292 -4.02 -8.19 -11.81
N GLY A 293 -3.06 -7.49 -11.21
CA GLY A 293 -3.27 -6.29 -10.41
C GLY A 293 -2.46 -5.08 -10.92
N GLY A 294 -2.70 -3.91 -10.34
CA GLY A 294 -2.01 -2.68 -10.67
C GLY A 294 -2.54 -1.97 -11.93
N ASP A 295 -1.65 -1.36 -12.72
CA ASP A 295 -1.98 -0.62 -13.93
C ASP A 295 -2.39 -1.55 -15.07
N GLN A 296 -3.67 -1.55 -15.43
CA GLN A 296 -4.23 -2.41 -16.49
C GLN A 296 -3.61 -2.15 -17.87
N ASN A 297 -3.27 -0.90 -18.21
CA ASN A 297 -2.67 -0.59 -19.51
C ASN A 297 -1.27 -1.20 -19.62
N LEU A 298 -0.49 -1.10 -18.55
CA LEU A 298 0.83 -1.73 -18.50
C LEU A 298 0.71 -3.25 -18.48
N ALA A 299 -0.21 -3.81 -17.71
CA ALA A 299 -0.46 -5.25 -17.69
C ALA A 299 -0.83 -5.78 -19.08
N ASN A 300 -1.76 -5.11 -19.77
CA ASN A 300 -2.12 -5.46 -21.15
C ASN A 300 -0.93 -5.39 -22.12
N LEU A 301 -0.03 -4.43 -21.93
CA LEU A 301 1.21 -4.33 -22.71
C LEU A 301 2.15 -5.50 -22.41
N ILE A 302 2.24 -5.95 -21.16
CA ILE A 302 3.08 -7.08 -20.73
C ILE A 302 2.56 -8.39 -21.35
N ILE A 303 1.25 -8.64 -21.27
CA ILE A 303 0.66 -9.92 -21.69
C ILE A 303 0.42 -10.03 -23.21
N LYS A 304 0.48 -8.92 -23.95
CA LYS A 304 0.09 -8.82 -25.36
C LYS A 304 0.68 -9.89 -26.29
N ASP A 305 1.93 -10.30 -26.04
CA ASP A 305 2.67 -11.23 -26.90
C ASP A 305 2.96 -12.57 -26.19
N ILE A 306 2.20 -12.89 -25.14
CA ILE A 306 2.26 -14.17 -24.44
C ILE A 306 1.03 -15.01 -24.88
N ASP A 307 1.26 -16.23 -25.32
CA ASP A 307 0.18 -17.17 -25.59
C ASP A 307 -0.35 -17.69 -24.25
N LEU A 308 -1.42 -17.03 -23.77
CA LEU A 308 -2.02 -17.34 -22.49
C LEU A 308 -3.11 -18.38 -22.67
N ASN A 309 -2.79 -19.65 -22.37
CA ASN A 309 -3.78 -20.72 -22.27
C ASN A 309 -4.45 -20.79 -20.87
N ILE A 310 -4.23 -19.74 -20.05
CA ILE A 310 -4.67 -19.66 -18.66
C ILE A 310 -5.77 -18.59 -18.54
N PRO A 311 -6.91 -18.88 -17.87
CA PRO A 311 -7.93 -17.88 -17.60
C PRO A 311 -7.36 -16.68 -16.83
N THR A 312 -7.64 -15.46 -17.31
CA THR A 312 -7.11 -14.21 -16.73
C THR A 312 -8.18 -13.54 -15.87
N LEU A 313 -7.80 -13.16 -14.65
CA LEU A 313 -8.63 -12.44 -13.69
C LEU A 313 -7.99 -11.10 -13.34
N TYR A 314 -8.79 -10.04 -13.30
CA TYR A 314 -8.31 -8.73 -12.87
C TYR A 314 -8.69 -8.50 -11.41
N SER A 315 -7.68 -8.19 -10.60
CA SER A 315 -7.82 -7.89 -9.18
C SER A 315 -7.57 -6.39 -8.92
N ASN A 316 -8.24 -5.85 -7.92
CA ASN A 316 -7.96 -4.49 -7.42
C ASN A 316 -6.71 -4.45 -6.51
N ALA A 317 -5.87 -5.48 -6.54
CA ALA A 317 -4.62 -5.49 -5.81
C ALA A 317 -3.67 -4.42 -6.37
N ASP A 318 -3.42 -3.38 -5.59
CA ASP A 318 -2.54 -2.24 -5.93
C ASP A 318 -1.48 -2.09 -4.84
N ILE A 319 -0.60 -3.09 -4.72
CA ILE A 319 0.47 -3.11 -3.72
C ILE A 319 1.81 -2.75 -4.37
N ARG A 320 2.52 -1.80 -3.76
CA ARG A 320 3.93 -1.57 -4.04
C ARG A 320 4.79 -2.43 -3.13
N ILE A 321 5.53 -3.35 -3.71
CA ILE A 321 6.26 -4.40 -2.99
C ILE A 321 7.49 -3.88 -2.25
N GLU A 322 8.02 -2.70 -2.62
CA GLU A 322 9.08 -2.03 -1.84
C GLU A 322 8.78 -1.91 -0.33
N LYS A 323 7.49 -1.93 0.05
CA LYS A 323 7.01 -1.68 1.42
C LYS A 323 6.33 -2.88 2.05
N HIS A 324 6.11 -3.95 1.29
CA HIS A 324 5.30 -5.08 1.71
C HIS A 324 5.98 -6.41 1.34
N PRO A 325 5.91 -7.44 2.20
CA PRO A 325 6.37 -8.77 1.85
C PRO A 325 5.50 -9.36 0.72
N PRO A 326 6.03 -10.30 -0.07
CA PRO A 326 5.31 -10.95 -1.17
C PRO A 326 4.00 -11.61 -0.76
N GLU A 327 3.92 -12.11 0.47
CA GLU A 327 2.71 -12.72 1.04
C GLU A 327 1.54 -11.73 1.18
N ASP A 328 1.83 -10.43 1.28
CA ASP A 328 0.77 -9.42 1.34
C ASP A 328 0.07 -9.25 -0.01
N VAL A 329 0.73 -9.59 -1.11
CA VAL A 329 0.10 -9.64 -2.44
C VAL A 329 -0.94 -10.75 -2.47
N LEU A 330 -0.61 -11.96 -1.98
CA LEU A 330 -1.56 -13.05 -1.84
C LEU A 330 -2.75 -12.67 -0.97
N LYS A 331 -2.50 -12.07 0.19
CA LYS A 331 -3.57 -11.63 1.09
C LYS A 331 -4.54 -10.67 0.40
N GLN A 332 -4.05 -9.79 -0.48
CA GLN A 332 -4.92 -8.87 -1.23
C GLN A 332 -5.70 -9.57 -2.36
N ILE A 333 -5.07 -10.49 -3.06
CA ILE A 333 -5.72 -11.25 -4.13
C ILE A 333 -6.86 -12.11 -3.56
N TYR A 334 -6.62 -12.73 -2.41
CA TYR A 334 -7.61 -13.58 -1.74
C TYR A 334 -8.59 -12.82 -0.83
N LEU A 335 -8.73 -11.49 -0.99
CA LEU A 335 -9.78 -10.72 -0.32
C LEU A 335 -11.15 -11.03 -0.94
N SER A 336 -12.08 -11.46 -0.10
CA SER A 336 -13.50 -11.50 -0.45
C SER A 336 -14.15 -10.19 -0.08
N ARG A 337 -15.04 -9.67 -0.92
CA ARG A 337 -15.81 -8.47 -0.62
C ARG A 337 -17.21 -8.84 -0.18
N ARG A 338 -17.62 -8.35 1.00
CA ARG A 338 -18.94 -8.58 1.57
C ARG A 338 -19.75 -7.29 1.54
N TYR A 339 -20.96 -7.39 1.01
CA TYR A 339 -21.96 -6.33 1.01
C TYR A 339 -23.11 -6.75 1.91
N LYS A 340 -23.54 -5.86 2.80
CA LYS A 340 -24.74 -6.04 3.60
C LYS A 340 -25.90 -5.29 2.95
N LEU A 341 -27.00 -5.99 2.72
CA LEU A 341 -28.22 -5.47 2.11
C LEU A 341 -29.12 -4.79 3.15
#